data_5b34b4a0444e96d8f83aa3f30bb4b5af
#
_entry.id   5b34b4a0444e96d8f83aa3f30bb4b5af
#
_cell.length_a   1.000
_cell.length_b   1.000
_cell.length_c   1.000
_cell.angle_alpha   90.00
_cell.angle_beta   90.00
_cell.angle_gamma   90.00
#
_symmetry.space_group_name_H-M   'P 1'
#
loop_
_entity.id
_entity.type
_entity.pdbx_description
1 polymer ?
#
loop_
_entity_poly.entity_id
_entity_poly.type
_entity_poly.pdbx_seq_one_letter_code
_entity_poly.pdbx_strand_id
1 'polypeptide(L)'
;MRSSTRIRLIEPTDAGPIAGHRVRDFEAFRPWEPDQPASFFTPEGQAERIDRLLAGYRAGTVWPGVVLADDLVIGQITVGGILPQPHLRRGSVGYWIASSAQNQGHAGRAVGLVLRVMTDELGLHRAEASTNLENLPSQRVLRRNGFSPCGVAHSSIFLDGSWRDALLWERVLGDLSGGVHRPGQEALAERAERHEADAE
;
A
#
# COMPACT_ATOMS: atom_id res chain seq x y z
N MET A 1 9.02 8.51 -26.10
CA MET A 1 8.84 7.11 -25.61
C MET A 1 8.41 7.18 -24.17
N ARG A 2 7.41 6.40 -23.74
CA ARG A 2 7.05 6.35 -22.31
C ARG A 2 8.09 5.51 -21.59
N SER A 3 8.73 6.08 -20.56
CA SER A 3 9.69 5.38 -19.70
C SER A 3 9.07 4.08 -19.14
N SER A 4 9.82 2.98 -19.19
CA SER A 4 9.37 1.69 -18.64
C SER A 4 9.37 1.77 -17.13
N THR A 5 8.33 1.20 -16.48
CA THR A 5 8.28 1.08 -15.03
C THR A 5 8.64 -0.34 -14.63
N ARG A 6 9.56 -0.49 -13.71
CA ARG A 6 9.91 -1.78 -13.08
C ARG A 6 9.87 -1.64 -11.56
N ILE A 7 9.76 -2.77 -10.88
CA ILE A 7 9.97 -2.86 -9.44
C ILE A 7 11.01 -3.96 -9.18
N ARG A 8 11.78 -3.81 -8.13
CA ARG A 8 12.65 -4.86 -7.59
C ARG A 8 12.72 -4.76 -6.07
N LEU A 9 13.20 -5.80 -5.45
CA LEU A 9 13.53 -5.74 -4.02
C LEU A 9 14.50 -4.58 -3.76
N ILE A 10 14.30 -3.91 -2.63
CA ILE A 10 15.18 -2.82 -2.18
C ILE A 10 16.58 -3.36 -1.86
N GLU A 11 17.59 -2.55 -2.12
CA GLU A 11 19.00 -2.87 -1.87
C GLU A 11 19.67 -1.77 -1.02
N PRO A 12 20.76 -2.06 -0.31
CA PRO A 12 21.47 -1.05 0.49
C PRO A 12 21.90 0.19 -0.31
N THR A 13 22.23 0.00 -1.59
CA THR A 13 22.63 1.06 -2.52
C THR A 13 21.52 2.06 -2.84
N ASP A 14 20.26 1.74 -2.54
CA ASP A 14 19.12 2.63 -2.76
C ASP A 14 19.01 3.75 -1.71
N ALA A 15 19.77 3.67 -0.60
CA ALA A 15 19.68 4.61 0.50
C ALA A 15 19.90 6.07 0.06
N GLY A 16 20.96 6.33 -0.70
CA GLY A 16 21.25 7.67 -1.22
C GLY A 16 20.18 8.24 -2.13
N PRO A 17 19.79 7.55 -3.20
CA PRO A 17 18.67 7.96 -4.06
C PRO A 17 17.37 8.23 -3.31
N ILE A 18 16.98 7.35 -2.37
CA ILE A 18 15.78 7.51 -1.56
C ILE A 18 15.88 8.76 -0.69
N ALA A 19 16.98 8.94 0.06
CA ALA A 19 17.20 10.13 0.89
C ALA A 19 17.11 11.41 0.07
N GLY A 20 17.73 11.43 -1.11
CA GLY A 20 17.70 12.58 -2.01
C GLY A 20 16.27 12.96 -2.46
N HIS A 21 15.41 11.97 -2.76
CA HIS A 21 14.01 12.23 -3.06
C HIS A 21 13.24 12.71 -1.83
N ARG A 22 13.46 12.11 -0.67
CA ARG A 22 12.77 12.48 0.58
C ARG A 22 13.07 13.91 1.00
N VAL A 23 14.31 14.38 0.84
CA VAL A 23 14.68 15.79 1.07
C VAL A 23 14.01 16.71 0.07
N ARG A 24 14.13 16.39 -1.23
CA ARG A 24 13.62 17.26 -2.31
C ARG A 24 12.11 17.42 -2.26
N ASP A 25 11.40 16.33 -1.97
CA ASP A 25 9.94 16.26 -2.06
C ASP A 25 9.26 16.37 -0.68
N PHE A 26 9.99 16.83 0.35
CA PHE A 26 9.50 16.92 1.73
C PHE A 26 8.13 17.59 1.85
N GLU A 27 8.00 18.79 1.31
CA GLU A 27 6.74 19.56 1.37
C GLU A 27 5.59 18.88 0.60
N ALA A 28 5.90 18.14 -0.47
CA ALA A 28 4.90 17.42 -1.25
C ALA A 28 4.37 16.16 -0.52
N PHE A 29 5.20 15.56 0.33
CA PHE A 29 4.83 14.35 1.08
C PHE A 29 4.24 14.64 2.46
N ARG A 30 4.61 15.76 3.09
CA ARG A 30 4.18 16.14 4.44
C ARG A 30 2.68 16.01 4.69
N PRO A 31 1.76 16.40 3.77
CA PRO A 31 0.33 16.25 4.01
C PRO A 31 -0.16 14.79 4.09
N TRP A 32 0.64 13.84 3.63
CA TRP A 32 0.23 12.44 3.43
C TRP A 32 0.94 11.45 4.34
N GLU A 33 1.99 11.87 5.03
CA GLU A 33 2.84 11.00 5.84
C GLU A 33 3.01 11.58 7.25
N PRO A 34 3.15 10.73 8.28
CA PRO A 34 3.50 11.18 9.62
C PRO A 34 4.86 11.87 9.64
N ASP A 35 5.05 12.75 10.62
CA ASP A 35 6.34 13.39 10.86
C ASP A 35 7.44 12.33 11.01
N GLN A 36 8.58 12.62 10.40
CA GLN A 36 9.73 11.73 10.39
C GLN A 36 10.91 12.39 11.15
N PRO A 37 11.73 11.60 11.86
CA PRO A 37 12.94 12.15 12.50
C PRO A 37 13.93 12.63 11.44
N ALA A 38 14.81 13.56 11.81
CA ALA A 38 15.80 14.14 10.88
C ALA A 38 16.66 13.06 10.18
N SER A 39 17.00 11.97 10.88
CA SER A 39 17.74 10.84 10.31
C SER A 39 17.04 10.18 9.12
N PHE A 40 15.71 10.25 9.03
CA PHE A 40 14.96 9.70 7.89
C PHE A 40 15.35 10.34 6.55
N PHE A 41 15.86 11.56 6.59
CA PHE A 41 16.22 12.34 5.40
C PHE A 41 17.71 12.23 5.05
N THR A 42 18.48 11.37 5.74
CA THR A 42 19.90 11.14 5.45
C THR A 42 20.12 9.77 4.80
N PRO A 43 21.19 9.61 4.00
CA PRO A 43 21.55 8.31 3.44
C PRO A 43 21.76 7.24 4.53
N GLU A 44 22.39 7.59 5.64
CA GLU A 44 22.66 6.68 6.76
C GLU A 44 21.36 6.20 7.41
N GLY A 45 20.43 7.10 7.69
CA GLY A 45 19.13 6.73 8.27
C GLY A 45 18.27 5.92 7.30
N GLN A 46 18.36 6.18 5.99
CA GLN A 46 17.73 5.32 5.00
C GLN A 46 18.41 3.94 4.91
N ALA A 47 19.72 3.85 5.04
CA ALA A 47 20.44 2.56 5.09
C ALA A 47 19.97 1.72 6.28
N GLU A 48 19.91 2.29 7.49
CA GLU A 48 19.36 1.61 8.67
C GLU A 48 17.90 1.17 8.48
N ARG A 49 17.09 2.00 7.80
CA ARG A 49 15.71 1.66 7.48
C ARG A 49 15.64 0.49 6.49
N ILE A 50 16.48 0.48 5.47
CA ILE A 50 16.59 -0.60 4.50
C ILE A 50 17.00 -1.90 5.20
N ASP A 51 17.97 -1.88 6.10
CA ASP A 51 18.37 -3.07 6.86
C ASP A 51 17.22 -3.65 7.67
N ARG A 52 16.41 -2.80 8.34
CA ARG A 52 15.19 -3.25 9.05
C ARG A 52 14.15 -3.85 8.09
N LEU A 53 13.95 -3.24 6.92
CA LEU A 53 13.03 -3.75 5.91
C LEU A 53 13.50 -5.11 5.36
N LEU A 54 14.79 -5.27 5.08
CA LEU A 54 15.37 -6.53 4.62
C LEU A 54 15.33 -7.62 5.71
N ALA A 55 15.48 -7.25 6.98
CA ALA A 55 15.25 -8.17 8.09
C ALA A 55 13.79 -8.65 8.14
N GLY A 56 12.83 -7.73 7.99
CA GLY A 56 11.41 -8.06 7.89
C GLY A 56 11.08 -8.90 6.65
N TYR A 57 11.76 -8.68 5.53
CA TYR A 57 11.63 -9.50 4.33
C TYR A 57 12.07 -10.95 4.59
N ARG A 58 13.23 -11.13 5.22
CA ARG A 58 13.70 -12.47 5.62
C ARG A 58 12.77 -13.16 6.62
N ALA A 59 12.10 -12.39 7.46
CA ALA A 59 11.08 -12.88 8.40
C ALA A 59 9.69 -13.11 7.75
N GLY A 60 9.51 -12.79 6.47
CA GLY A 60 8.24 -12.95 5.76
C GLY A 60 7.14 -11.96 6.17
N THR A 61 7.48 -10.85 6.84
CA THR A 61 6.50 -9.87 7.35
C THR A 61 6.32 -8.65 6.44
N VAL A 62 7.27 -8.44 5.52
CA VAL A 62 7.24 -7.33 4.55
C VAL A 62 7.94 -7.73 3.26
N TRP A 63 7.46 -7.22 2.13
CA TRP A 63 8.18 -7.21 0.85
C TRP A 63 8.48 -5.76 0.48
N PRO A 64 9.71 -5.29 0.65
CA PRO A 64 10.08 -3.91 0.39
C PRO A 64 10.67 -3.77 -1.02
N GLY A 65 10.09 -2.94 -1.86
CA GLY A 65 10.58 -2.71 -3.22
C GLY A 65 10.86 -1.25 -3.51
N VAL A 66 11.65 -1.02 -4.56
CA VAL A 66 11.82 0.26 -5.22
C VAL A 66 11.11 0.27 -6.56
N VAL A 67 10.67 1.46 -6.96
CA VAL A 67 10.10 1.71 -8.27
C VAL A 67 11.17 2.36 -9.14
N LEU A 68 11.38 1.79 -10.32
CA LEU A 68 12.39 2.21 -11.28
C LEU A 68 11.74 2.77 -12.54
N ALA A 69 12.32 3.84 -13.06
CA ALA A 69 12.11 4.32 -14.43
C ALA A 69 13.47 4.48 -15.08
N ASP A 70 13.68 3.81 -16.23
CA ASP A 70 14.97 3.80 -16.95
C ASP A 70 16.17 3.54 -16.01
N ASP A 71 16.03 2.52 -15.14
CA ASP A 71 17.00 2.09 -14.12
C ASP A 71 17.26 3.07 -12.95
N LEU A 72 16.62 4.22 -12.94
CA LEU A 72 16.69 5.16 -11.82
C LEU A 72 15.61 4.87 -10.78
N VAL A 73 15.99 4.90 -9.51
CA VAL A 73 15.01 4.85 -8.41
C VAL A 73 14.18 6.12 -8.42
N ILE A 74 12.87 5.97 -8.61
CA ILE A 74 11.90 7.08 -8.62
C ILE A 74 10.85 6.97 -7.52
N GLY A 75 10.92 5.95 -6.67
CA GLY A 75 9.94 5.74 -5.61
C GLY A 75 10.14 4.43 -4.89
N GLN A 76 9.25 4.16 -3.95
CA GLN A 76 9.18 2.88 -3.24
C GLN A 76 7.78 2.30 -3.35
N ILE A 77 7.70 0.98 -3.26
CA ILE A 77 6.47 0.21 -3.11
C ILE A 77 6.72 -0.92 -2.13
N THR A 78 5.81 -1.11 -1.20
CA THR A 78 5.99 -2.08 -0.10
C THR A 78 4.71 -2.87 0.09
N VAL A 79 4.82 -4.16 0.31
CA VAL A 79 3.75 -4.97 0.91
C VAL A 79 4.12 -5.18 2.36
N GLY A 80 3.39 -4.53 3.26
CA GLY A 80 3.61 -4.61 4.72
C GLY A 80 2.52 -5.41 5.42
N GLY A 81 2.76 -5.75 6.68
CA GLY A 81 1.78 -6.49 7.48
C GLY A 81 1.37 -7.81 6.86
N ILE A 82 2.33 -8.53 6.26
CA ILE A 82 2.05 -9.81 5.60
C ILE A 82 1.61 -10.82 6.64
N LEU A 83 0.42 -11.37 6.45
CA LEU A 83 -0.16 -12.46 7.23
C LEU A 83 -0.27 -13.69 6.32
N PRO A 84 0.72 -14.61 6.35
CA PRO A 84 0.79 -15.73 5.41
C PRO A 84 -0.07 -16.92 5.82
N GLN A 85 -0.69 -16.89 7.01
CA GLN A 85 -1.50 -18.00 7.53
C GLN A 85 -2.59 -18.39 6.52
N PRO A 86 -2.86 -19.71 6.29
CA PRO A 86 -3.77 -20.17 5.23
C PRO A 86 -5.16 -19.55 5.25
N HIS A 87 -5.64 -19.15 6.43
CA HIS A 87 -6.96 -18.53 6.61
C HIS A 87 -6.94 -16.98 6.50
N LEU A 88 -5.78 -16.35 6.33
CA LEU A 88 -5.63 -14.89 6.18
C LEU A 88 -5.04 -14.50 4.83
N ARG A 89 -3.81 -14.91 4.54
CA ARG A 89 -3.07 -14.65 3.28
C ARG A 89 -3.27 -13.25 2.72
N ARG A 90 -2.94 -12.23 3.50
CA ARG A 90 -3.14 -10.82 3.15
C ARG A 90 -1.90 -9.97 3.42
N GLY A 91 -1.84 -8.81 2.77
CA GLY A 91 -0.82 -7.79 3.00
C GLY A 91 -1.29 -6.43 2.53
N SER A 92 -0.72 -5.37 3.09
CA SER A 92 -1.08 -3.98 2.79
C SER A 92 -0.07 -3.34 1.85
N VAL A 93 -0.55 -2.74 0.77
CA VAL A 93 0.27 -2.06 -0.23
C VAL A 93 0.42 -0.60 0.14
N GLY A 94 1.68 -0.14 0.29
CA GLY A 94 2.03 1.27 0.43
C GLY A 94 3.03 1.69 -0.66
N TYR A 95 2.94 2.92 -1.15
CA TYR A 95 3.86 3.42 -2.20
C TYR A 95 3.97 4.94 -2.19
N TRP A 96 5.07 5.41 -2.73
CA TRP A 96 5.25 6.81 -3.12
C TRP A 96 6.09 6.91 -4.41
N ILE A 97 5.89 7.98 -5.16
CA ILE A 97 6.65 8.32 -6.37
C ILE A 97 7.18 9.74 -6.21
N ALA A 98 8.46 9.95 -6.52
CA ALA A 98 9.11 11.25 -6.52
C ALA A 98 8.32 12.25 -7.36
N SER A 99 8.21 13.51 -6.90
CA SER A 99 7.39 14.55 -7.54
C SER A 99 7.75 14.73 -9.02
N SER A 100 9.04 14.62 -9.37
CA SER A 100 9.53 14.71 -10.75
C SER A 100 9.05 13.59 -11.68
N ALA A 101 8.60 12.46 -11.11
CA ALA A 101 8.12 11.28 -11.87
C ALA A 101 6.62 11.04 -11.70
N GLN A 102 5.89 11.93 -10.99
CA GLN A 102 4.44 11.84 -10.86
C GLN A 102 3.72 12.16 -12.19
N ASN A 103 2.43 11.83 -12.25
CA ASN A 103 1.55 12.05 -13.40
C ASN A 103 1.96 11.34 -14.71
N GLN A 104 2.96 10.46 -14.67
CA GLN A 104 3.45 9.66 -15.80
C GLN A 104 2.96 8.20 -15.78
N GLY A 105 2.09 7.87 -14.81
CA GLY A 105 1.48 6.54 -14.67
C GLY A 105 2.37 5.51 -13.95
N HIS A 106 3.53 5.90 -13.42
CA HIS A 106 4.46 5.00 -12.72
C HIS A 106 3.81 4.34 -11.50
N ALA A 107 3.09 5.08 -10.66
CA ALA A 107 2.40 4.51 -9.49
C ALA A 107 1.41 3.41 -9.88
N GLY A 108 0.58 3.64 -10.90
CA GLY A 108 -0.39 2.64 -11.37
C GLY A 108 0.28 1.37 -11.89
N ARG A 109 1.35 1.51 -12.68
CA ARG A 109 2.12 0.35 -13.16
C ARG A 109 2.82 -0.38 -12.03
N ALA A 110 3.42 0.33 -11.07
CA ALA A 110 4.09 -0.26 -9.91
C ALA A 110 3.10 -1.06 -9.04
N VAL A 111 1.91 -0.52 -8.78
CA VAL A 111 0.85 -1.24 -8.07
C VAL A 111 0.44 -2.50 -8.83
N GLY A 112 0.24 -2.43 -10.15
CA GLY A 112 -0.05 -3.62 -10.96
C GLY A 112 1.05 -4.69 -10.90
N LEU A 113 2.32 -4.26 -10.84
CA LEU A 113 3.47 -5.17 -10.71
C LEU A 113 3.52 -5.83 -9.31
N VAL A 114 3.34 -5.06 -8.25
CA VAL A 114 3.41 -5.61 -6.89
C VAL A 114 2.24 -6.55 -6.59
N LEU A 115 1.07 -6.34 -7.20
CA LEU A 115 -0.04 -7.29 -7.07
C LEU A 115 0.32 -8.67 -7.64
N ARG A 116 1.14 -8.73 -8.70
CA ARG A 116 1.69 -10.02 -9.19
C ARG A 116 2.67 -10.63 -8.20
N VAL A 117 3.57 -9.83 -7.61
CA VAL A 117 4.44 -10.32 -6.52
C VAL A 117 3.60 -10.91 -5.39
N MET A 118 2.51 -10.23 -5.01
CA MET A 118 1.63 -10.71 -3.95
C MET A 118 0.99 -12.07 -4.27
N THR A 119 0.57 -12.29 -5.54
CA THR A 119 -0.02 -13.58 -5.96
C THR A 119 1.05 -14.65 -6.20
N ASP A 120 2.04 -14.33 -7.03
CA ASP A 120 2.92 -15.32 -7.65
C ASP A 120 4.08 -15.73 -6.74
N GLU A 121 4.60 -14.78 -5.93
CA GLU A 121 5.74 -15.00 -5.05
C GLU A 121 5.33 -15.18 -3.58
N LEU A 122 4.37 -14.37 -3.10
CA LEU A 122 3.97 -14.37 -1.69
C LEU A 122 2.74 -15.23 -1.41
N GLY A 123 2.05 -15.75 -2.43
CA GLY A 123 0.87 -16.59 -2.30
C GLY A 123 -0.29 -15.93 -1.55
N LEU A 124 -0.39 -14.60 -1.60
CA LEU A 124 -1.43 -13.86 -0.89
C LEU A 124 -2.75 -13.90 -1.64
N HIS A 125 -3.84 -13.92 -0.89
CA HIS A 125 -5.21 -13.93 -1.40
C HIS A 125 -5.85 -12.54 -1.42
N ARG A 126 -5.36 -11.62 -0.58
CA ARG A 126 -5.98 -10.30 -0.41
C ARG A 126 -4.92 -9.21 -0.32
N ALA A 127 -5.08 -8.19 -1.14
CA ALA A 127 -4.34 -6.93 -1.04
C ALA A 127 -5.21 -5.90 -0.32
N GLU A 128 -4.63 -5.20 0.63
CA GLU A 128 -5.22 -4.09 1.36
C GLU A 128 -4.42 -2.82 1.09
N ALA A 129 -5.04 -1.66 1.28
CA ALA A 129 -4.36 -0.36 1.29
C ALA A 129 -5.18 0.62 2.14
N SER A 130 -4.56 1.73 2.53
CA SER A 130 -5.26 2.85 3.13
C SER A 130 -4.82 4.16 2.49
N THR A 131 -5.73 5.13 2.42
CA THR A 131 -5.43 6.48 1.94
C THR A 131 -6.10 7.50 2.84
N ASN A 132 -5.47 8.66 2.98
CA ASN A 132 -6.19 9.83 3.49
C ASN A 132 -7.42 10.10 2.59
N LEU A 133 -8.52 10.57 3.16
CA LEU A 133 -9.76 10.88 2.43
C LEU A 133 -9.55 11.92 1.32
N GLU A 134 -8.59 12.82 1.49
CA GLU A 134 -8.27 13.89 0.55
C GLU A 134 -7.23 13.47 -0.52
N ASN A 135 -6.57 12.31 -0.36
CA ASN A 135 -5.55 11.83 -1.31
C ASN A 135 -6.20 11.23 -2.56
N LEU A 136 -6.89 12.07 -3.32
CA LEU A 136 -7.56 11.66 -4.55
C LEU A 136 -6.62 11.05 -5.60
N PRO A 137 -5.37 11.51 -5.77
CA PRO A 137 -4.42 10.85 -6.66
C PRO A 137 -4.19 9.38 -6.32
N SER A 138 -3.91 9.06 -5.05
CA SER A 138 -3.71 7.68 -4.60
C SER A 138 -4.97 6.82 -4.76
N GLN A 139 -6.13 7.37 -4.42
CA GLN A 139 -7.43 6.69 -4.62
C GLN A 139 -7.68 6.32 -6.08
N ARG A 140 -7.33 7.23 -7.04
CA ARG A 140 -7.44 6.92 -8.48
C ARG A 140 -6.51 5.81 -8.91
N VAL A 141 -5.29 5.76 -8.37
CA VAL A 141 -4.33 4.68 -8.64
C VAL A 141 -4.89 3.34 -8.16
N LEU A 142 -5.41 3.28 -6.93
CA LEU A 142 -5.98 2.06 -6.35
C LEU A 142 -7.19 1.58 -7.16
N ARG A 143 -8.16 2.45 -7.46
CA ARG A 143 -9.35 2.09 -8.28
C ARG A 143 -8.95 1.52 -9.65
N ARG A 144 -7.99 2.14 -10.34
CA ARG A 144 -7.50 1.66 -11.65
C ARG A 144 -6.81 0.30 -11.57
N ASN A 145 -6.33 -0.07 -10.39
CA ASN A 145 -5.75 -1.39 -10.11
C ASN A 145 -6.76 -2.34 -9.46
N GLY A 146 -8.06 -2.09 -9.57
CA GLY A 146 -9.11 -3.00 -9.15
C GLY A 146 -9.34 -3.07 -7.64
N PHE A 147 -8.85 -2.10 -6.87
CA PHE A 147 -9.22 -1.97 -5.46
C PHE A 147 -10.59 -1.32 -5.34
N SER A 148 -11.36 -1.77 -4.37
CA SER A 148 -12.63 -1.20 -3.95
C SER A 148 -12.52 -0.64 -2.52
N PRO A 149 -13.18 0.49 -2.22
CA PRO A 149 -13.24 0.97 -0.84
C PRO A 149 -14.09 0.00 0.01
N CYS A 150 -13.64 -0.31 1.22
CA CYS A 150 -14.31 -1.25 2.12
C CYS A 150 -14.65 -0.69 3.50
N GLY A 151 -14.33 0.57 3.76
CA GLY A 151 -14.68 1.23 5.01
C GLY A 151 -13.87 2.48 5.27
N VAL A 152 -14.19 3.15 6.37
CA VAL A 152 -13.43 4.30 6.90
C VAL A 152 -12.94 3.93 8.29
N ALA A 153 -11.64 4.08 8.52
CA ALA A 153 -11.05 4.00 9.85
C ALA A 153 -10.98 5.41 10.45
N HIS A 154 -11.81 5.66 11.45
CA HIS A 154 -11.88 6.99 12.09
C HIS A 154 -10.67 7.22 12.99
N SER A 155 -10.14 8.45 12.97
CA SER A 155 -8.98 8.87 13.78
C SER A 155 -7.82 7.89 13.71
N SER A 156 -7.50 7.41 12.50
CA SER A 156 -6.63 6.26 12.25
C SER A 156 -5.17 6.63 12.13
N ILE A 157 -4.87 7.86 11.72
CA ILE A 157 -3.50 8.31 11.50
C ILE A 157 -3.32 9.74 12.00
N PHE A 158 -2.21 9.99 12.70
CA PHE A 158 -1.86 11.33 13.16
C PHE A 158 -1.00 12.02 12.10
N LEU A 159 -1.53 13.09 11.49
CA LEU A 159 -0.88 13.86 10.44
C LEU A 159 -1.04 15.35 10.73
N ASP A 160 0.05 16.10 10.61
CA ASP A 160 0.05 17.55 10.74
C ASP A 160 -0.73 18.04 11.98
N GLY A 161 -0.38 17.49 13.15
CA GLY A 161 -0.93 17.88 14.45
C GLY A 161 -2.36 17.41 14.74
N SER A 162 -2.96 16.54 13.92
CA SER A 162 -4.33 16.06 14.16
C SER A 162 -4.54 14.61 13.72
N TRP A 163 -5.48 13.94 14.39
CA TRP A 163 -5.94 12.62 13.98
C TRP A 163 -6.82 12.74 12.72
N ARG A 164 -6.51 11.95 11.71
CA ARG A 164 -7.23 11.92 10.42
C ARG A 164 -7.87 10.57 10.20
N ASP A 165 -9.00 10.60 9.48
CA ASP A 165 -9.66 9.39 8.99
C ASP A 165 -8.91 8.82 7.78
N ALA A 166 -8.93 7.51 7.66
CA ALA A 166 -8.37 6.80 6.51
C ALA A 166 -9.46 6.02 5.76
N LEU A 167 -9.49 6.15 4.45
CA LEU A 167 -10.29 5.30 3.58
C LEU A 167 -9.55 3.98 3.38
N LEU A 168 -10.21 2.88 3.74
CA LEU A 168 -9.69 1.53 3.61
C LEU A 168 -10.04 0.95 2.25
N TRP A 169 -9.11 0.23 1.67
CA TRP A 169 -9.21 -0.38 0.34
C TRP A 169 -8.87 -1.84 0.41
N GLU A 170 -9.56 -2.62 -0.42
CA GLU A 170 -9.32 -4.04 -0.58
C GLU A 170 -9.33 -4.46 -2.04
N ARG A 171 -8.58 -5.52 -2.35
CA ARG A 171 -8.68 -6.26 -3.59
C ARG A 171 -8.44 -7.74 -3.30
N VAL A 172 -9.39 -8.59 -3.72
CA VAL A 172 -9.19 -10.04 -3.73
C VAL A 172 -8.30 -10.39 -4.91
N LEU A 173 -7.26 -11.21 -4.65
CA LEU A 173 -6.27 -11.66 -5.61
C LEU A 173 -6.54 -13.12 -5.98
N GLY A 174 -6.29 -13.47 -7.25
CA GLY A 174 -6.42 -14.84 -7.73
C GLY A 174 -7.84 -15.30 -8.01
N ASP A 175 -7.96 -16.59 -8.36
CA ASP A 175 -9.24 -17.21 -8.66
C ASP A 175 -10.02 -17.48 -7.37
N LEU A 176 -11.29 -17.07 -7.35
CA LEU A 176 -12.24 -17.33 -6.27
C LEU A 176 -12.79 -18.74 -6.28
N SER A 177 -12.23 -19.65 -7.09
CA SER A 177 -12.69 -21.04 -7.27
C SER A 177 -12.66 -21.90 -5.98
N GLY A 178 -12.01 -21.43 -4.92
CA GLY A 178 -12.09 -22.00 -3.57
C GLY A 178 -13.37 -21.65 -2.80
N GLY A 179 -14.37 -21.03 -3.47
CA GLY A 179 -15.60 -20.59 -2.86
C GLY A 179 -15.43 -19.34 -1.99
N VAL A 180 -15.80 -18.18 -2.50
CA VAL A 180 -16.11 -17.05 -1.63
C VAL A 180 -17.48 -17.36 -1.04
N HIS A 181 -17.48 -17.90 0.17
CA HIS A 181 -18.68 -17.82 0.99
C HIS A 181 -18.85 -16.36 1.39
N ARG A 182 -19.52 -15.60 0.56
CA ARG A 182 -20.16 -14.37 1.03
C ARG A 182 -21.41 -14.87 1.77
N PRO A 183 -21.51 -14.66 3.10
CA PRO A 183 -22.81 -14.83 3.74
C PRO A 183 -23.73 -13.92 2.93
N GLY A 184 -24.76 -14.52 2.34
CA GLY A 184 -25.56 -13.84 1.34
C GLY A 184 -26.11 -12.54 1.89
N GLN A 185 -26.31 -11.58 1.03
CA GLN A 185 -27.21 -10.45 1.30
C GLN A 185 -28.55 -10.93 1.90
N GLU A 186 -28.97 -12.14 1.60
CA GLU A 186 -30.11 -12.85 2.17
C GLU A 186 -30.01 -13.03 3.70
N ALA A 187 -28.86 -13.40 4.27
CA ALA A 187 -28.71 -13.55 5.72
C ALA A 187 -28.70 -12.20 6.46
N LEU A 188 -28.28 -11.13 5.80
CA LEU A 188 -28.39 -9.77 6.33
C LEU A 188 -29.81 -9.22 6.18
N ALA A 189 -30.50 -9.52 5.08
CA ALA A 189 -31.91 -9.18 4.87
C ALA A 189 -32.81 -9.91 5.90
N GLU A 190 -32.64 -11.22 6.08
CA GLU A 190 -33.39 -12.00 7.08
C GLU A 190 -33.09 -11.59 8.54
N ARG A 191 -31.91 -11.04 8.83
CA ARG A 191 -31.61 -10.45 10.14
C ARG A 191 -32.24 -9.08 10.33
N ALA A 192 -32.30 -8.27 9.26
CA ALA A 192 -32.98 -6.98 9.29
C ALA A 192 -34.50 -7.18 9.51
N GLU A 193 -35.11 -8.09 8.75
CA GLU A 193 -36.54 -8.43 8.86
C GLU A 193 -36.91 -9.02 10.24
N ARG A 194 -36.05 -9.85 10.85
CA ARG A 194 -36.24 -10.34 12.22
C ARG A 194 -36.12 -9.24 13.27
N HIS A 195 -35.27 -8.25 13.07
CA HIS A 195 -35.12 -7.14 14.00
C HIS A 195 -36.28 -6.15 13.94
N GLU A 196 -36.92 -6.00 12.78
CA GLU A 196 -38.15 -5.21 12.62
C GLU A 196 -39.37 -5.93 13.22
N ALA A 197 -39.43 -7.26 13.10
CA ALA A 197 -40.53 -8.06 13.67
C ALA A 197 -40.49 -8.20 15.21
N ASP A 198 -39.31 -8.08 15.81
CA ASP A 198 -39.15 -8.10 17.31
C ASP A 198 -39.32 -6.69 17.92
N ALA A 199 -39.52 -5.64 17.10
CA ALA A 199 -39.71 -4.25 17.57
C ALA A 199 -41.18 -3.75 17.50
N GLU A 200 -42.10 -4.55 17.02
CA GLU A 200 -43.58 -4.35 17.05
C GLU A 200 -44.21 -5.16 18.22
#